data_e4558b2bfcd3dce76048f7c784aec8a8
#
_entry.id   e4558b2bfcd3dce76048f7c784aec8a8
#
_cell.length_a   1.000
_cell.length_b   1.000
_cell.length_c   1.000
_cell.angle_alpha   90.00
_cell.angle_beta   90.00
_cell.angle_gamma   90.00
#
_symmetry.space_group_name_H-M   'P 1'
#
loop_
_entity.id
_entity.type
_entity.pdbx_description
1 polymer ?
#
loop_
_entity_poly.entity_id
_entity_poly.type
_entity_poly.pdbx_seq_one_letter_code
_entity_poly.pdbx_strand_id
1 'polypeptide(L)'
;EYKYCGVSFDGWKDKLCQFWEAKARYDQFFDAFGDPKGWWKGYKSGLGQAARHQAVASVNQPLKIVWFFMQPVSYRYFSNIFKGFKDIITRWLP
;
A
#
# COMPACT_ATOMS: atom_id res chain seq x y z
N GLU A 1 3.84 -6.59 13.94
CA GLU A 1 3.38 -7.24 12.70
C GLU A 1 2.18 -8.12 12.98
N TYR A 2 1.20 -8.08 12.10
CA TYR A 2 -0.03 -8.86 12.21
C TYR A 2 -0.16 -9.77 10.98
N LYS A 3 -0.49 -11.04 11.21
CA LYS A 3 -0.76 -11.98 10.12
C LYS A 3 -2.24 -12.34 10.11
N TYR A 4 -2.84 -12.28 8.92
CA TYR A 4 -4.24 -12.63 8.74
C TYR A 4 -4.41 -13.27 7.36
N CYS A 5 -5.02 -14.44 7.31
CA CYS A 5 -5.19 -15.19 6.06
C CYS A 5 -3.87 -15.39 5.31
N GLY A 6 -2.77 -15.60 6.04
CA GLY A 6 -1.45 -15.82 5.45
C GLY A 6 -0.75 -14.56 4.95
N VAL A 7 -1.31 -13.37 5.21
CA VAL A 7 -0.74 -12.10 4.77
C VAL A 7 -0.32 -11.28 5.99
N SER A 8 0.83 -10.60 5.89
CA SER A 8 1.37 -9.77 6.97
C SER A 8 0.99 -8.31 6.79
N PHE A 9 0.72 -7.64 7.92
CA PHE A 9 0.40 -6.21 7.95
C PHE A 9 1.19 -5.54 9.08
N ASP A 10 1.50 -4.25 8.94
CA ASP A 10 2.25 -3.50 9.94
C ASP A 10 1.40 -3.11 11.15
N GLY A 11 0.12 -2.89 10.98
CA GLY A 11 -0.76 -2.48 12.08
C GLY A 11 -2.19 -2.91 11.89
N TRP A 12 -2.94 -2.90 12.99
CA TRP A 12 -4.37 -3.23 13.02
C TRP A 12 -5.12 -2.19 13.84
N LYS A 13 -6.21 -1.67 13.29
CA LYS A 13 -7.10 -0.72 13.97
C LYS A 13 -8.49 -1.33 14.09
N ASP A 14 -8.76 -1.90 15.24
CA ASP A 14 -9.96 -2.66 15.52
C ASP A 14 -11.24 -1.85 15.29
N LYS A 15 -11.31 -0.65 15.87
CA LYS A 15 -12.50 0.21 15.77
C LYS A 15 -12.81 0.65 14.35
N LEU A 16 -11.80 0.71 13.49
CA LEU A 16 -11.95 1.12 12.10
C LEU A 16 -12.06 -0.07 11.16
N CYS A 17 -11.84 -1.29 11.65
CA CYS A 17 -11.75 -2.49 10.85
C CYS A 17 -10.75 -2.30 9.70
N GLN A 18 -9.50 -1.94 10.06
CA GLN A 18 -8.44 -1.63 9.09
C GLN A 18 -7.14 -2.32 9.46
N PHE A 19 -6.50 -2.93 8.47
CA PHE A 19 -5.08 -3.22 8.55
C PHE A 19 -4.30 -2.06 7.94
N TRP A 20 -3.12 -1.79 8.47
CA TRP A 20 -2.26 -0.69 8.05
C TRP A 20 -0.94 -1.21 7.51
N GLU A 21 -0.48 -0.56 6.46
CA GLU A 21 0.81 -0.81 5.84
C GLU A 21 1.55 0.52 5.70
N ALA A 22 2.81 0.60 6.12
CA ALA A 22 3.57 1.85 6.09
C ALA A 22 4.76 1.73 5.14
N LYS A 23 4.96 2.72 4.29
CA LYS A 23 6.05 2.78 3.32
C LYS A 23 6.80 4.09 3.49
N ALA A 24 7.98 4.01 4.11
CA ALA A 24 8.84 5.17 4.37
C ALA A 24 9.95 5.25 3.33
N ARG A 25 10.38 6.47 3.02
CA ARG A 25 11.58 6.75 2.20
C ARG A 25 11.57 6.12 0.82
N TYR A 26 10.41 6.02 0.20
CA TYR A 26 10.30 5.41 -1.13
C TYR A 26 10.61 6.36 -2.27
N ASP A 27 10.63 7.70 -2.02
CA ASP A 27 10.89 8.68 -3.07
C ASP A 27 12.26 8.49 -3.73
N GLN A 28 13.24 7.90 -3.02
CA GLN A 28 14.57 7.62 -3.57
C GLN A 28 14.54 6.66 -4.77
N PHE A 29 13.45 5.92 -4.94
CA PHE A 29 13.31 4.96 -6.04
C PHE A 29 12.64 5.56 -7.27
N PHE A 30 12.36 6.87 -7.25
CA PHE A 30 11.70 7.57 -8.34
C PHE A 30 12.64 8.61 -8.96
N ASP A 31 12.49 8.81 -10.27
CA ASP A 31 13.28 9.81 -11.00
C ASP A 31 12.65 11.20 -10.88
N ALA A 32 13.25 12.18 -11.57
CA ALA A 32 12.79 13.57 -11.51
C ALA A 32 11.39 13.77 -12.09
N PHE A 33 10.90 12.83 -12.87
CA PHE A 33 9.57 12.89 -13.49
C PHE A 33 8.52 12.15 -12.68
N GLY A 34 8.91 11.54 -11.55
CA GLY A 34 7.98 10.78 -10.71
C GLY A 34 7.74 9.36 -11.20
N ASP A 35 8.60 8.83 -12.05
CA ASP A 35 8.53 7.46 -12.53
C ASP A 35 9.51 6.58 -11.76
N PRO A 36 9.20 5.28 -11.56
CA PRO A 36 10.15 4.37 -10.91
C PRO A 36 11.45 4.28 -11.70
N LYS A 37 12.57 4.34 -11.00
CA LYS A 37 13.88 4.15 -11.63
C LYS A 37 13.94 2.77 -12.26
N GLY A 38 14.60 2.67 -13.43
CA GLY A 38 14.60 1.45 -14.23
C GLY A 38 15.12 0.22 -13.52
N TRP A 39 16.06 0.38 -12.57
CA TRP A 39 16.62 -0.74 -11.81
C TRP A 39 15.74 -1.18 -10.63
N TRP A 40 14.74 -0.37 -10.24
CA TRP A 40 13.92 -0.67 -9.08
C TRP A 40 12.72 -1.52 -9.46
N LYS A 41 12.59 -2.67 -8.81
CA LYS A 41 11.50 -3.61 -9.05
C LYS A 41 10.42 -3.55 -7.97
N GLY A 42 10.59 -2.66 -6.98
CA GLY A 42 9.68 -2.58 -5.83
C GLY A 42 8.26 -2.20 -6.20
N TYR A 43 8.05 -1.49 -7.32
CA TYR A 43 6.70 -1.16 -7.76
C TYR A 43 5.90 -2.41 -8.13
N LYS A 44 6.55 -3.42 -8.69
CA LYS A 44 5.91 -4.71 -9.01
C LYS A 44 5.63 -5.50 -7.73
N SER A 45 6.57 -5.50 -6.79
CA SER A 45 6.38 -6.11 -5.48
C SER A 45 5.24 -5.43 -4.73
N GLY A 46 5.15 -4.10 -4.81
CA GLY A 46 4.05 -3.34 -4.23
C GLY A 46 2.70 -3.70 -4.81
N LEU A 47 2.61 -3.84 -6.14
CA LEU A 47 1.38 -4.27 -6.79
C LEU A 47 0.97 -5.68 -6.34
N GLY A 48 1.93 -6.60 -6.26
CA GLY A 48 1.65 -7.96 -5.79
C GLY A 48 1.18 -7.99 -4.36
N GLN A 49 1.80 -7.18 -3.49
CA GLN A 49 1.40 -7.05 -2.10
C GLN A 49 -0.02 -6.47 -1.99
N ALA A 50 -0.30 -5.42 -2.76
CA ALA A 50 -1.62 -4.80 -2.78
C ALA A 50 -2.69 -5.79 -3.28
N ALA A 51 -2.37 -6.58 -4.29
CA ALA A 51 -3.32 -7.59 -4.79
C ALA A 51 -3.65 -8.62 -3.72
N ARG A 52 -2.65 -9.06 -2.95
CA ARG A 52 -2.89 -9.98 -1.82
C ARG A 52 -3.73 -9.33 -0.73
N HIS A 53 -3.45 -8.06 -0.42
CA HIS A 53 -4.23 -7.28 0.54
C HIS A 53 -5.68 -7.15 0.09
N GLN A 54 -5.89 -6.84 -1.19
CA GLN A 54 -7.23 -6.71 -1.75
C GLN A 54 -8.00 -8.03 -1.68
N ALA A 55 -7.33 -9.15 -1.93
CA ALA A 55 -7.98 -10.46 -1.84
C ALA A 55 -8.47 -10.73 -0.42
N VAL A 56 -7.65 -10.41 0.60
CA VAL A 56 -8.03 -10.55 1.99
C VAL A 56 -9.22 -9.67 2.32
N ALA A 57 -9.19 -8.40 1.89
CA ALA A 57 -10.28 -7.47 2.17
C ALA A 57 -11.58 -7.89 1.49
N SER A 58 -11.50 -8.41 0.26
CA SER A 58 -12.68 -8.80 -0.51
C SER A 58 -13.52 -9.87 0.18
N VAL A 59 -12.88 -10.80 0.89
CA VAL A 59 -13.59 -11.89 1.58
C VAL A 59 -13.84 -11.60 3.05
N ASN A 60 -13.46 -10.42 3.54
CA ASN A 60 -13.58 -10.04 4.95
C ASN A 60 -14.23 -8.66 5.11
N GLN A 61 -15.19 -8.33 4.28
CA GLN A 61 -15.88 -7.04 4.36
C GLN A 61 -16.49 -6.83 5.74
N PRO A 62 -16.46 -5.62 6.28
CA PRO A 62 -16.09 -4.33 5.67
C PRO A 62 -14.60 -3.96 5.82
N LEU A 63 -13.72 -4.91 5.88
CA LEU A 63 -12.29 -4.69 6.08
C LEU A 63 -11.71 -3.79 4.97
N LYS A 64 -10.92 -2.80 5.38
CA LYS A 64 -10.14 -1.94 4.48
C LYS A 64 -8.66 -2.04 4.84
N ILE A 65 -7.81 -1.86 3.86
CA ILE A 65 -6.37 -1.83 4.04
C ILE A 65 -5.90 -0.41 3.73
N VAL A 66 -5.21 0.23 4.67
CA VAL A 66 -4.71 1.59 4.48
C VAL A 66 -3.20 1.54 4.31
N TRP A 67 -2.72 2.05 3.19
CA TRP A 67 -1.30 2.20 2.91
C TRP A 67 -0.90 3.64 3.16
N PHE A 68 0.01 3.83 4.11
CA PHE A 68 0.54 5.14 4.46
C PHE A 68 1.89 5.34 3.77
N PHE A 69 2.00 6.40 2.99
CA PHE A 69 3.25 6.80 2.37
C PHE A 69 3.75 8.06 3.06
N MET A 70 5.01 8.04 3.46
CA MET A 70 5.58 9.16 4.23
C MET A 70 6.22 10.19 3.34
N GLN A 71 6.31 9.94 2.02
CA GLN A 71 6.90 10.86 1.07
C GLN A 71 5.95 11.08 -0.12
N PRO A 72 5.95 12.31 -0.71
CA PRO A 72 4.89 12.68 -1.65
C PRO A 72 4.96 12.02 -3.01
N VAL A 73 6.15 11.73 -3.55
CA VAL A 73 6.26 11.16 -4.89
C VAL A 73 5.75 9.73 -4.90
N SER A 74 6.20 8.92 -3.95
CA SER A 74 5.74 7.52 -3.83
C SER A 74 4.23 7.48 -3.54
N TYR A 75 3.73 8.37 -2.68
CA TYR A 75 2.28 8.46 -2.44
C TYR A 75 1.52 8.70 -3.74
N ARG A 76 1.94 9.69 -4.51
CA ARG A 76 1.24 10.04 -5.76
C ARG A 76 1.26 8.89 -6.76
N TYR A 77 2.41 8.25 -6.91
CA TYR A 77 2.56 7.14 -7.85
C TYR A 77 1.66 5.95 -7.46
N PHE A 78 1.78 5.49 -6.21
CA PHE A 78 1.03 4.31 -5.76
C PHE A 78 -0.47 4.58 -5.65
N SER A 79 -0.87 5.80 -5.27
CA SER A 79 -2.29 6.18 -5.29
C SER A 79 -2.87 6.00 -6.67
N ASN A 80 -2.10 6.32 -7.70
CA ASN A 80 -2.56 6.21 -9.08
C ASN A 80 -2.68 4.74 -9.52
N ILE A 81 -1.65 3.94 -9.28
CA ILE A 81 -1.67 2.54 -9.76
C ILE A 81 -2.57 1.64 -8.92
N PHE A 82 -2.95 2.07 -7.70
CA PHE A 82 -3.84 1.28 -6.83
C PHE A 82 -5.31 1.60 -7.02
N LYS A 83 -5.68 2.46 -7.95
CA LYS A 83 -7.09 2.87 -8.15
C LYS A 83 -8.04 1.70 -8.40
N GLY A 84 -7.55 0.61 -8.97
CA GLY A 84 -8.37 -0.57 -9.22
C GLY A 84 -8.65 -1.42 -7.99
N PHE A 85 -7.97 -1.17 -6.87
CA PHE A 85 -8.17 -1.92 -5.63
C PHE A 85 -9.14 -1.18 -4.72
N LYS A 86 -10.41 -1.55 -4.79
CA LYS A 86 -11.48 -0.79 -4.13
C LYS A 86 -11.38 -0.75 -2.62
N ASP A 87 -10.73 -1.72 -2.00
CA ASP A 87 -10.62 -1.82 -0.54
C ASP A 87 -9.26 -1.38 -0.02
N ILE A 88 -8.39 -0.86 -0.89
CA ILE A 88 -7.11 -0.28 -0.51
C ILE A 88 -7.22 1.23 -0.55
N ILE A 89 -6.91 1.85 0.58
CA ILE A 89 -6.94 3.31 0.74
C ILE A 89 -5.50 3.78 0.86
N THR A 90 -5.11 4.78 0.09
CA THR A 90 -3.77 5.37 0.19
C THR A 90 -3.86 6.70 0.93
N ARG A 91 -2.87 6.95 1.80
CA ARG A 91 -2.79 8.19 2.59
C ARG A 91 -1.35 8.69 2.58
N TRP A 92 -1.19 9.99 2.55
CA TRP A 92 0.11 10.63 2.75
C TRP A 92 0.23 11.03 4.21
N LEU A 93 1.27 10.52 4.86
CA LEU A 93 1.55 10.81 6.28
C LEU A 93 3.00 11.29 6.36
N PRO A 94 3.22 12.59 6.20
CA PRO A 94 4.58 13.16 6.23
C PRO A 94 5.23 13.10 7.61
#